data_c69ad15d4b6d54ef2ccada71ad2a4d54
#
_entry.id   c69ad15d4b6d54ef2ccada71ad2a4d54
#
_cell.length_a   1.000
_cell.length_b   1.000
_cell.length_c   1.000
_cell.angle_alpha   90.00
_cell.angle_beta   90.00
_cell.angle_gamma   90.00
#
_symmetry.space_group_name_H-M   'P 1'
#
loop_
_entity.id
_entity.type
_entity.pdbx_description
1 polymer ?
#
loop_
_entity_poly.entity_id
_entity_poly.type
_entity_poly.pdbx_seq_one_letter_code
_entity_poly.pdbx_strand_id
1 'polypeptide(L)'
;MVNRIKYCFFSIFFLCSLYTQKIDQQVWVDSIYSSMSLDQKVGQLYSVWTASKYGQEEINEIKRIINEYHIGGLIFSLGNINDQIISHNIFQEQSNIPLLISMDAEWGLGMRLDDGFSFPYNITLGAIRDDSLVFAVGQRIGEHLKKIGVHLNFAPVSDVNTNPKNPIIGARSFGENKFNVTNKSIKYIEGLN
;
A
#
# COMPACT_ATOMS: atom_id res chain seq x y z
N MET A 1 47.07 32.92 -17.62
CA MET A 1 46.78 31.54 -18.12
C MET A 1 46.45 30.54 -17.01
N VAL A 2 46.73 30.84 -15.76
CA VAL A 2 46.58 29.92 -14.60
C VAL A 2 45.16 29.85 -14.03
N ASN A 3 44.29 30.83 -14.23
CA ASN A 3 42.96 30.88 -13.62
C ASN A 3 41.87 30.11 -14.38
N ARG A 4 42.08 29.71 -15.63
CA ARG A 4 41.08 28.92 -16.40
C ARG A 4 41.09 27.43 -16.10
N ILE A 5 42.20 26.90 -15.58
CA ILE A 5 42.36 25.47 -15.26
C ILE A 5 41.63 25.13 -13.95
N LYS A 6 41.55 26.05 -12.99
CA LYS A 6 40.87 25.82 -11.71
C LYS A 6 39.35 25.62 -11.83
N TYR A 7 38.72 26.27 -12.78
CA TYR A 7 37.27 26.15 -12.99
C TYR A 7 36.86 24.85 -13.69
N CYS A 8 37.72 24.30 -14.58
CA CYS A 8 37.44 23.01 -15.21
C CYS A 8 37.50 21.83 -14.23
N PHE A 9 38.41 21.85 -13.24
CA PHE A 9 38.49 20.78 -12.23
C PHE A 9 37.29 20.80 -11.27
N PHE A 10 36.76 21.97 -10.93
CA PHE A 10 35.59 22.09 -10.04
C PHE A 10 34.30 21.64 -10.72
N SER A 11 34.14 21.86 -12.04
CA SER A 11 32.97 21.44 -12.81
C SER A 11 32.92 19.91 -13.05
N ILE A 12 34.08 19.26 -13.15
CA ILE A 12 34.16 17.79 -13.33
C ILE A 12 33.80 17.07 -12.02
N PHE A 13 34.17 17.63 -10.85
CA PHE A 13 33.83 17.05 -9.56
C PHE A 13 32.34 17.15 -9.23
N PHE A 14 31.66 18.21 -9.73
CA PHE A 14 30.21 18.40 -9.52
C PHE A 14 29.35 17.48 -10.43
N LEU A 15 29.87 17.10 -11.60
CA LEU A 15 29.16 16.18 -12.50
C LEU A 15 29.22 14.70 -12.07
N CYS A 16 30.24 14.30 -11.29
CA CYS A 16 30.31 12.94 -10.73
C CYS A 16 29.36 12.71 -9.56
N SER A 17 28.80 13.75 -8.91
CA SER A 17 27.92 13.63 -7.75
C SER A 17 26.45 13.38 -8.10
N LEU A 18 26.08 13.35 -9.39
CA LEU A 18 24.69 13.19 -9.84
C LEU A 18 24.37 11.79 -10.40
N TYR A 19 25.31 10.88 -10.44
CA TYR A 19 25.01 9.47 -10.67
C TYR A 19 24.58 8.83 -9.34
N THR A 20 23.33 9.06 -8.95
CA THR A 20 22.63 8.16 -8.03
C THR A 20 22.55 6.82 -8.76
N GLN A 21 23.46 5.90 -8.46
CA GLN A 21 23.36 4.53 -8.98
C GLN A 21 22.00 4.00 -8.53
N LYS A 22 21.08 3.87 -9.49
CA LYS A 22 19.85 3.12 -9.30
C LYS A 22 20.31 1.69 -9.02
N ILE A 23 20.29 1.29 -7.73
CA ILE A 23 20.62 -0.08 -7.35
C ILE A 23 19.69 -0.97 -8.17
N ASP A 24 20.25 -1.93 -8.90
CA ASP A 24 19.46 -2.93 -9.60
C ASP A 24 18.57 -3.63 -8.57
N GLN A 25 17.27 -3.64 -8.82
CA GLN A 25 16.28 -4.23 -7.93
C GLN A 25 16.64 -5.66 -7.54
N GLN A 26 17.15 -6.45 -8.49
CA GLN A 26 17.55 -7.83 -8.25
C GLN A 26 18.76 -7.90 -7.31
N VAL A 27 19.76 -7.04 -7.51
CA VAL A 27 20.95 -6.98 -6.63
C VAL A 27 20.56 -6.63 -5.21
N TRP A 28 19.60 -5.69 -5.04
CA TRP A 28 19.09 -5.34 -3.70
C TRP A 28 18.37 -6.54 -3.05
N VAL A 29 17.45 -7.18 -3.78
CA VAL A 29 16.70 -8.36 -3.30
C VAL A 29 17.66 -9.48 -2.90
N ASP A 30 18.62 -9.82 -3.74
CA ASP A 30 19.58 -10.91 -3.50
C ASP A 30 20.46 -10.61 -2.27
N SER A 31 20.88 -9.37 -2.08
CA SER A 31 21.68 -8.97 -0.93
C SER A 31 20.90 -9.14 0.39
N ILE A 32 19.65 -8.67 0.44
CA ILE A 32 18.77 -8.81 1.62
C ILE A 32 18.49 -10.29 1.87
N TYR A 33 18.03 -11.03 0.86
CA TYR A 33 17.70 -12.45 0.99
C TYR A 33 18.88 -13.30 1.47
N SER A 34 20.10 -13.02 0.98
CA SER A 34 21.31 -13.76 1.36
C SER A 34 21.76 -13.46 2.79
N SER A 35 21.45 -12.27 3.32
CA SER A 35 21.79 -11.87 4.69
C SER A 35 20.82 -12.40 5.75
N MET A 36 19.61 -12.85 5.36
CA MET A 36 18.55 -13.27 6.27
C MET A 36 18.78 -14.69 6.80
N SER A 37 18.52 -14.89 8.10
CA SER A 37 18.35 -16.23 8.71
C SER A 37 17.07 -16.90 8.19
N LEU A 38 16.92 -18.19 8.48
CA LEU A 38 15.69 -18.93 8.14
C LEU A 38 14.47 -18.32 8.83
N ASP A 39 14.59 -17.99 10.12
CA ASP A 39 13.50 -17.39 10.90
C ASP A 39 13.07 -16.04 10.33
N GLN A 40 14.03 -15.21 9.93
CA GLN A 40 13.74 -13.95 9.24
C GLN A 40 13.03 -14.19 7.90
N LYS A 41 13.47 -15.15 7.10
CA LYS A 41 12.80 -15.49 5.82
C LYS A 41 11.37 -15.96 6.04
N VAL A 42 11.14 -16.78 7.07
CA VAL A 42 9.79 -17.23 7.45
C VAL A 42 8.94 -16.06 7.92
N GLY A 43 9.48 -15.19 8.78
CA GLY A 43 8.80 -14.00 9.27
C GLY A 43 8.31 -13.08 8.15
N GLN A 44 9.12 -12.91 7.08
CA GLN A 44 8.75 -12.07 5.93
C GLN A 44 7.50 -12.55 5.16
N LEU A 45 7.06 -13.79 5.37
CA LEU A 45 5.83 -14.32 4.77
C LEU A 45 4.56 -13.92 5.52
N TYR A 46 4.68 -13.29 6.68
CA TYR A 46 3.55 -12.92 7.53
C TYR A 46 3.30 -11.42 7.51
N SER A 47 2.01 -11.06 7.40
CA SER A 47 1.49 -9.73 7.68
C SER A 47 0.58 -9.78 8.88
N VAL A 48 0.79 -8.86 9.83
CA VAL A 48 0.04 -8.80 11.09
C VAL A 48 -0.97 -7.66 11.04
N TRP A 49 -2.18 -7.93 11.50
CA TRP A 49 -3.22 -6.92 11.61
C TRP A 49 -2.90 -5.93 12.74
N THR A 50 -3.16 -4.65 12.51
CA THR A 50 -3.00 -3.58 13.51
C THR A 50 -4.04 -2.46 13.31
N ALA A 51 -4.25 -1.66 14.34
CA ALA A 51 -5.17 -0.54 14.31
C ALA A 51 -4.63 0.64 15.13
N SER A 52 -4.49 1.79 14.50
CA SER A 52 -3.94 2.99 15.14
C SER A 52 -4.78 3.53 16.31
N LYS A 53 -6.07 3.17 16.38
CA LYS A 53 -6.98 3.59 17.46
C LYS A 53 -6.65 3.00 18.84
N TYR A 54 -5.84 1.96 18.94
CA TYR A 54 -5.55 1.29 20.22
C TYR A 54 -4.37 1.92 20.99
N GLY A 55 -3.72 2.93 20.42
CA GLY A 55 -2.74 3.75 21.12
C GLY A 55 -1.43 3.02 21.46
N GLN A 56 -0.82 3.40 22.60
CA GLN A 56 0.54 3.01 22.94
C GLN A 56 0.73 1.50 23.22
N GLU A 57 -0.29 0.82 23.73
CA GLU A 57 -0.21 -0.63 23.98
C GLU A 57 -0.06 -1.40 22.68
N GLU A 58 -0.84 -1.07 21.66
CA GLU A 58 -0.76 -1.65 20.32
C GLU A 58 0.61 -1.36 19.69
N ILE A 59 1.10 -0.12 19.82
CA ILE A 59 2.42 0.26 19.31
C ILE A 59 3.50 -0.62 19.93
N ASN A 60 3.47 -0.82 21.24
CA ASN A 60 4.46 -1.63 21.94
C ASN A 60 4.41 -3.11 21.52
N GLU A 61 3.20 -3.66 21.37
CA GLU A 61 3.01 -5.05 20.94
C GLU A 61 3.47 -5.27 19.50
N ILE A 62 3.12 -4.38 18.57
CA ILE A 62 3.57 -4.49 17.17
C ILE A 62 5.10 -4.33 17.08
N LYS A 63 5.72 -3.42 17.85
CA LYS A 63 7.19 -3.33 17.93
C LYS A 63 7.83 -4.62 18.42
N ARG A 64 7.24 -5.25 19.43
CA ARG A 64 7.69 -6.56 19.92
C ARG A 64 7.62 -7.61 18.82
N ILE A 65 6.48 -7.71 18.11
CA ILE A 65 6.27 -8.65 17.01
C ILE A 65 7.27 -8.44 15.88
N ILE A 66 7.52 -7.19 15.48
CA ILE A 66 8.52 -6.85 14.45
C ILE A 66 9.91 -7.36 14.84
N ASN A 67 10.32 -7.12 16.09
CA ASN A 67 11.65 -7.50 16.57
C ASN A 67 11.82 -9.01 16.76
N GLU A 68 10.80 -9.67 17.30
CA GLU A 68 10.87 -11.08 17.68
C GLU A 68 10.63 -12.01 16.48
N TYR A 69 9.66 -11.69 15.62
CA TYR A 69 9.25 -12.55 14.52
C TYR A 69 9.66 -12.06 13.13
N HIS A 70 10.25 -10.86 13.02
CA HIS A 70 10.75 -10.31 11.76
C HIS A 70 9.71 -10.30 10.64
N ILE A 71 8.47 -9.93 10.95
CA ILE A 71 7.34 -9.96 10.02
C ILE A 71 7.59 -9.09 8.78
N GLY A 72 7.02 -9.51 7.64
CA GLY A 72 7.17 -8.84 6.35
C GLY A 72 6.20 -7.68 6.12
N GLY A 73 5.09 -7.62 6.87
CA GLY A 73 4.11 -6.57 6.62
C GLY A 73 3.10 -6.35 7.75
N LEU A 74 2.31 -5.29 7.57
CA LEU A 74 1.20 -4.92 8.44
C LEU A 74 -0.07 -4.69 7.62
N ILE A 75 -1.20 -5.07 8.19
CA ILE A 75 -2.54 -4.79 7.65
C ILE A 75 -3.18 -3.75 8.56
N PHE A 76 -3.18 -2.50 8.13
CA PHE A 76 -3.82 -1.42 8.90
C PHE A 76 -5.33 -1.43 8.76
N SER A 77 -6.00 -1.20 9.91
CA SER A 77 -7.44 -1.06 10.00
C SER A 77 -7.76 -0.03 11.07
N LEU A 78 -8.93 0.45 11.20
CA LEU A 78 -9.49 1.26 12.29
C LEU A 78 -8.59 2.35 12.89
N GLY A 79 -9.08 3.58 12.91
CA GLY A 79 -8.44 4.75 13.50
C GLY A 79 -8.68 6.00 12.68
N ASN A 80 -7.74 6.93 12.72
CA ASN A 80 -7.74 8.12 11.87
C ASN A 80 -6.45 8.21 11.05
N ILE A 81 -6.45 9.08 10.05
CA ILE A 81 -5.33 9.22 9.10
C ILE A 81 -4.04 9.61 9.82
N ASN A 82 -4.11 10.57 10.75
CA ASN A 82 -2.91 11.07 11.42
C ASN A 82 -2.26 10.01 12.30
N ASP A 83 -3.03 9.32 13.12
CA ASP A 83 -2.50 8.27 14.02
C ASP A 83 -1.96 7.08 13.23
N GLN A 84 -2.56 6.76 12.06
CA GLN A 84 -2.03 5.73 11.19
C GLN A 84 -0.67 6.13 10.62
N ILE A 85 -0.50 7.36 10.13
CA ILE A 85 0.79 7.85 9.60
C ILE A 85 1.87 7.81 10.70
N ILE A 86 1.53 8.24 11.90
CA ILE A 86 2.47 8.20 13.05
C ILE A 86 2.87 6.76 13.36
N SER A 87 1.89 5.86 13.51
CA SER A 87 2.14 4.43 13.79
C SER A 87 2.95 3.77 12.68
N HIS A 88 2.63 4.05 11.40
CA HIS A 88 3.37 3.57 10.24
C HIS A 88 4.86 3.96 10.34
N ASN A 89 5.17 5.24 10.57
CA ASN A 89 6.54 5.70 10.66
C ASN A 89 7.30 5.01 11.81
N ILE A 90 6.67 4.90 12.98
CA ILE A 90 7.23 4.20 14.14
C ILE A 90 7.58 2.73 13.79
N PHE A 91 6.71 2.03 13.08
CA PHE A 91 6.93 0.63 12.73
C PHE A 91 7.97 0.44 11.62
N GLN A 92 7.99 1.34 10.62
CA GLN A 92 9.03 1.33 9.60
C GLN A 92 10.43 1.60 10.18
N GLU A 93 10.54 2.55 11.10
CA GLU A 93 11.81 2.83 11.80
C GLU A 93 12.27 1.65 12.68
N GLN A 94 11.34 0.86 13.20
CA GLN A 94 11.64 -0.30 14.03
C GLN A 94 12.12 -1.50 13.22
N SER A 95 11.72 -1.61 11.95
CA SER A 95 11.99 -2.77 11.11
C SER A 95 13.32 -2.66 10.36
N ASN A 96 14.13 -3.74 10.39
CA ASN A 96 15.38 -3.81 9.63
C ASN A 96 15.14 -3.97 8.11
N ILE A 97 14.03 -4.58 7.74
CA ILE A 97 13.59 -4.75 6.35
C ILE A 97 12.29 -3.98 6.22
N PRO A 98 12.15 -3.08 5.23
CA PRO A 98 10.93 -2.27 5.09
C PRO A 98 9.66 -3.13 5.06
N LEU A 99 8.68 -2.77 5.89
CA LEU A 99 7.41 -3.49 6.00
C LEU A 99 6.52 -3.20 4.79
N LEU A 100 5.87 -4.23 4.26
CA LEU A 100 4.79 -4.09 3.30
C LEU A 100 3.52 -3.66 4.04
N ILE A 101 3.05 -2.46 3.79
CA ILE A 101 1.84 -1.92 4.42
C ILE A 101 0.64 -2.15 3.51
N SER A 102 -0.39 -2.76 4.06
CA SER A 102 -1.63 -3.09 3.35
C SER A 102 -2.87 -2.62 4.10
N MET A 103 -3.97 -2.52 3.37
CA MET A 103 -5.28 -2.11 3.88
C MET A 103 -6.41 -2.69 3.03
N ASP A 104 -7.57 -2.94 3.64
CA ASP A 104 -8.83 -3.07 2.89
C ASP A 104 -9.44 -1.67 2.73
N ALA A 105 -9.40 -1.14 1.53
CA ALA A 105 -10.01 0.16 1.21
C ALA A 105 -10.86 0.05 -0.06
N GLU A 106 -11.87 -0.84 -0.03
CA GLU A 106 -12.72 -1.16 -1.19
C GLU A 106 -13.44 0.06 -1.75
N TRP A 107 -13.86 0.98 -0.86
CA TRP A 107 -14.49 2.26 -1.22
C TRP A 107 -13.70 3.46 -0.68
N GLY A 108 -12.38 3.31 -0.54
CA GLY A 108 -11.48 4.35 -0.07
C GLY A 108 -11.17 4.29 1.42
N LEU A 109 -10.43 5.28 1.90
CA LEU A 109 -9.92 5.32 3.27
C LEU A 109 -11.04 5.27 4.33
N GLY A 110 -12.22 5.83 4.03
CA GLY A 110 -13.36 5.83 4.93
C GLY A 110 -13.95 4.45 5.22
N MET A 111 -13.49 3.40 4.56
CA MET A 111 -13.78 2.03 4.97
C MET A 111 -13.12 1.68 6.31
N ARG A 112 -11.98 2.28 6.62
CA ARG A 112 -11.13 1.94 7.76
C ARG A 112 -10.81 3.10 8.69
N LEU A 113 -10.79 4.32 8.17
CA LEU A 113 -10.38 5.51 8.90
C LEU A 113 -11.56 6.47 9.05
N ASP A 114 -11.79 6.91 10.29
CA ASP A 114 -12.97 7.71 10.68
C ASP A 114 -13.03 9.07 9.96
N ASP A 115 -11.87 9.64 9.63
CA ASP A 115 -11.71 10.89 8.87
C ASP A 115 -11.36 10.67 7.38
N GLY A 116 -11.41 9.40 6.93
CA GLY A 116 -11.13 9.01 5.55
C GLY A 116 -12.28 9.32 4.58
N PHE A 117 -11.95 9.66 3.34
CA PHE A 117 -12.95 9.85 2.29
C PHE A 117 -13.53 8.51 1.80
N SER A 118 -14.86 8.44 1.64
CA SER A 118 -15.58 7.27 1.12
C SER A 118 -16.11 7.54 -0.28
N PHE A 119 -15.80 6.64 -1.20
CA PHE A 119 -16.43 6.55 -2.52
C PHE A 119 -17.71 5.68 -2.47
N PRO A 120 -18.56 5.68 -3.51
CA PRO A 120 -19.68 4.76 -3.58
C PRO A 120 -19.25 3.29 -3.52
N TYR A 121 -20.11 2.43 -2.96
CA TYR A 121 -19.89 0.98 -2.98
C TYR A 121 -19.82 0.42 -4.41
N ASN A 122 -19.17 -0.72 -4.57
CA ASN A 122 -18.97 -1.37 -5.86
C ASN A 122 -20.27 -1.64 -6.61
N ILE A 123 -21.37 -1.95 -5.93
CA ILE A 123 -22.67 -2.14 -6.59
C ILE A 123 -23.14 -0.88 -7.32
N THR A 124 -22.87 0.29 -6.75
CA THR A 124 -23.18 1.58 -7.40
C THR A 124 -22.26 1.81 -8.60
N LEU A 125 -20.96 1.53 -8.43
CA LEU A 125 -19.98 1.61 -9.52
C LEU A 125 -20.32 0.63 -10.65
N GLY A 126 -20.85 -0.56 -10.30
CA GLY A 126 -21.32 -1.57 -11.26
C GLY A 126 -22.48 -1.10 -12.15
N ALA A 127 -23.30 -0.18 -11.65
CA ALA A 127 -24.43 0.40 -12.42
C ALA A 127 -24.01 1.53 -13.36
N ILE A 128 -22.80 2.07 -13.24
CA ILE A 128 -22.27 3.14 -14.10
C ILE A 128 -22.00 2.58 -15.49
N ARG A 129 -22.43 3.31 -16.54
CA ARG A 129 -22.19 2.91 -17.94
C ARG A 129 -20.80 3.31 -18.44
N ASP A 130 -20.31 4.45 -17.97
CA ASP A 130 -18.99 4.99 -18.35
C ASP A 130 -17.90 4.44 -17.43
N ASP A 131 -17.14 3.48 -17.95
CA ASP A 131 -16.07 2.79 -17.22
C ASP A 131 -14.90 3.72 -16.85
N SER A 132 -14.76 4.87 -17.51
CA SER A 132 -13.74 5.87 -17.16
C SER A 132 -13.95 6.43 -15.75
N LEU A 133 -15.19 6.49 -15.26
CA LEU A 133 -15.51 6.90 -13.90
C LEU A 133 -15.07 5.87 -12.86
N VAL A 134 -15.16 4.56 -13.20
CA VAL A 134 -14.67 3.49 -12.32
C VAL A 134 -13.14 3.53 -12.22
N PHE A 135 -12.47 3.76 -13.36
CA PHE A 135 -11.02 4.02 -13.38
C PHE A 135 -10.65 5.22 -12.51
N ALA A 136 -11.36 6.35 -12.66
CA ALA A 136 -11.08 7.56 -11.88
C ALA A 136 -11.28 7.36 -10.36
N VAL A 137 -12.26 6.54 -9.94
CA VAL A 137 -12.43 6.15 -8.53
C VAL A 137 -11.22 5.35 -8.05
N GLY A 138 -10.81 4.31 -8.81
CA GLY A 138 -9.60 3.54 -8.50
C GLY A 138 -8.38 4.43 -8.35
N GLN A 139 -8.16 5.35 -9.30
CA GLN A 139 -7.05 6.30 -9.29
C GLN A 139 -7.04 7.17 -8.03
N ARG A 140 -8.18 7.73 -7.65
CA ARG A 140 -8.27 8.55 -6.44
C ARG A 140 -8.02 7.75 -5.17
N ILE A 141 -8.52 6.52 -5.09
CA ILE A 141 -8.22 5.63 -3.97
C ILE A 141 -6.72 5.33 -3.90
N GLY A 142 -6.09 4.98 -5.03
CA GLY A 142 -4.65 4.75 -5.12
C GLY A 142 -3.82 5.95 -4.68
N GLU A 143 -4.18 7.17 -5.14
CA GLU A 143 -3.55 8.43 -4.71
C GLU A 143 -3.67 8.67 -3.19
N HIS A 144 -4.83 8.38 -2.60
CA HIS A 144 -5.05 8.52 -1.17
C HIS A 144 -4.20 7.52 -0.37
N LEU A 145 -4.21 6.24 -0.77
CA LEU A 145 -3.43 5.18 -0.14
C LEU A 145 -1.93 5.47 -0.18
N LYS A 146 -1.43 5.91 -1.34
CA LYS A 146 -0.03 6.29 -1.50
C LYS A 146 0.39 7.43 -0.57
N LYS A 147 -0.48 8.43 -0.36
CA LYS A 147 -0.20 9.57 0.54
C LYS A 147 -0.04 9.17 2.00
N ILE A 148 -0.69 8.10 2.44
CA ILE A 148 -0.59 7.59 3.81
C ILE A 148 0.36 6.39 3.94
N GLY A 149 1.15 6.09 2.88
CA GLY A 149 2.16 5.05 2.90
C GLY A 149 1.63 3.62 2.78
N VAL A 150 0.43 3.42 2.28
CA VAL A 150 -0.12 2.07 1.99
C VAL A 150 0.35 1.61 0.62
N HIS A 151 0.95 0.42 0.56
CA HIS A 151 1.55 -0.18 -0.63
C HIS A 151 0.61 -1.14 -1.36
N LEU A 152 -0.28 -1.82 -0.63
CA LEU A 152 -1.17 -2.85 -1.15
C LEU A 152 -2.61 -2.62 -0.65
N ASN A 153 -3.56 -2.58 -1.58
CA ASN A 153 -4.99 -2.56 -1.28
C ASN A 153 -5.62 -3.93 -1.56
N PHE A 154 -6.31 -4.52 -0.59
CA PHE A 154 -7.08 -5.75 -0.78
C PHE A 154 -8.45 -5.45 -1.44
N ALA A 155 -8.39 -4.83 -2.62
CA ALA A 155 -9.55 -4.42 -3.41
C ALA A 155 -9.22 -4.46 -4.92
N PRO A 156 -10.25 -4.52 -5.78
CA PRO A 156 -11.67 -4.58 -5.46
C PRO A 156 -12.15 -6.01 -5.14
N VAL A 157 -13.35 -6.14 -4.54
CA VAL A 157 -14.08 -7.41 -4.48
C VAL A 157 -14.59 -7.75 -5.87
N SER A 158 -14.09 -8.85 -6.43
CA SER A 158 -14.43 -9.33 -7.78
C SER A 158 -15.43 -10.51 -7.79
N ASP A 159 -16.09 -10.73 -6.66
CA ASP A 159 -17.16 -11.72 -6.53
C ASP A 159 -18.36 -11.33 -7.38
N VAL A 160 -18.93 -12.31 -8.08
CA VAL A 160 -20.21 -12.16 -8.79
C VAL A 160 -21.34 -12.41 -7.79
N ASN A 161 -22.23 -11.42 -7.60
CA ASN A 161 -23.34 -11.52 -6.65
C ASN A 161 -24.45 -12.44 -7.16
N THR A 162 -24.20 -13.74 -7.19
CA THR A 162 -25.15 -14.77 -7.66
C THR A 162 -26.24 -15.10 -6.65
N ASN A 163 -26.07 -14.71 -5.39
CA ASN A 163 -27.03 -14.93 -4.32
C ASN A 163 -27.37 -13.62 -3.61
N PRO A 164 -28.52 -13.00 -3.90
CA PRO A 164 -28.92 -11.73 -3.29
C PRO A 164 -29.14 -11.81 -1.77
N LYS A 165 -29.23 -13.02 -1.20
CA LYS A 165 -29.33 -13.24 0.25
C LYS A 165 -27.97 -13.37 0.95
N ASN A 166 -26.87 -13.32 0.19
CA ASN A 166 -25.53 -13.36 0.79
C ASN A 166 -25.26 -12.05 1.56
N PRO A 167 -25.14 -12.10 2.91
CA PRO A 167 -24.99 -10.89 3.72
C PRO A 167 -23.58 -10.29 3.64
N ILE A 168 -22.61 -11.03 3.09
CA ILE A 168 -21.20 -10.63 3.10
C ILE A 168 -20.82 -9.90 1.81
N ILE A 169 -21.20 -10.45 0.65
CA ILE A 169 -20.83 -9.88 -0.64
C ILE A 169 -21.73 -8.68 -0.97
N GLY A 170 -23.03 -8.89 -1.19
CA GLY A 170 -24.03 -7.85 -1.37
C GLY A 170 -23.52 -6.61 -2.15
N ALA A 171 -23.52 -5.46 -1.50
CA ALA A 171 -23.10 -4.18 -2.07
C ALA A 171 -21.60 -4.08 -2.39
N ARG A 172 -20.79 -5.02 -1.93
CA ARG A 172 -19.34 -5.07 -2.21
C ARG A 172 -19.04 -5.59 -3.63
N SER A 173 -19.98 -6.31 -4.27
CA SER A 173 -19.86 -6.76 -5.66
C SER A 173 -20.24 -5.66 -6.64
N PHE A 174 -19.63 -5.67 -7.84
CA PHE A 174 -20.07 -4.83 -8.99
C PHE A 174 -21.38 -5.32 -9.64
N GLY A 175 -21.98 -6.40 -9.14
CA GLY A 175 -23.27 -6.93 -9.62
C GLY A 175 -23.29 -8.42 -9.88
N GLU A 176 -24.34 -8.86 -10.57
CA GLU A 176 -24.67 -10.28 -10.84
C GLU A 176 -24.22 -10.77 -12.21
N ASN A 177 -23.84 -9.87 -13.12
CA ASN A 177 -23.32 -10.23 -14.42
C ASN A 177 -21.80 -10.34 -14.39
N LYS A 178 -21.27 -11.56 -14.56
CA LYS A 178 -19.83 -11.84 -14.49
C LYS A 178 -18.99 -10.98 -15.44
N PHE A 179 -19.48 -10.66 -16.64
CA PHE A 179 -18.72 -9.84 -17.59
C PHE A 179 -18.62 -8.38 -17.13
N ASN A 180 -19.72 -7.85 -16.56
CA ASN A 180 -19.69 -6.53 -15.95
C ASN A 180 -18.74 -6.48 -14.75
N VAL A 181 -18.82 -7.46 -13.85
CA VAL A 181 -17.92 -7.56 -12.68
C VAL A 181 -16.48 -7.61 -13.13
N THR A 182 -16.12 -8.44 -14.12
CA THR A 182 -14.77 -8.53 -14.67
C THR A 182 -14.29 -7.18 -15.22
N ASN A 183 -15.11 -6.53 -16.08
CA ASN A 183 -14.74 -5.26 -16.68
C ASN A 183 -14.53 -4.15 -15.64
N LYS A 184 -15.47 -4.01 -14.70
CA LYS A 184 -15.38 -3.01 -13.61
C LYS A 184 -14.17 -3.25 -12.70
N SER A 185 -13.91 -4.52 -12.34
CA SER A 185 -12.72 -4.88 -11.54
C SER A 185 -11.42 -4.49 -12.25
N ILE A 186 -11.31 -4.79 -13.55
CA ILE A 186 -10.13 -4.41 -14.35
C ILE A 186 -9.97 -2.89 -14.35
N LYS A 187 -11.04 -2.12 -14.63
CA LYS A 187 -10.97 -0.65 -14.65
C LYS A 187 -10.59 -0.04 -13.30
N TYR A 188 -11.13 -0.59 -12.23
CA TYR A 188 -10.75 -0.18 -10.88
C TYR A 188 -9.26 -0.46 -10.59
N ILE A 189 -8.75 -1.66 -10.93
CA ILE A 189 -7.34 -2.05 -10.73
C ILE A 189 -6.41 -1.21 -11.61
N GLU A 190 -6.76 -0.96 -12.87
CA GLU A 190 -6.00 -0.09 -13.76
C GLU A 190 -5.87 1.33 -13.18
N GLY A 191 -6.91 1.81 -12.52
CA GLY A 191 -6.88 3.11 -11.84
C GLY A 191 -6.01 3.13 -10.58
N LEU A 192 -5.99 2.04 -9.80
CA LEU A 192 -5.18 1.96 -8.56
C LEU A 192 -3.68 2.07 -8.81
N ASN A 193 -3.19 1.62 -9.96
CA ASN A 193 -1.77 1.59 -10.34
C ASN A 193 -1.32 2.89 -11.02
#